data_6cfd7fe24d9528f0b54cf16ae2bd759e
#
_entry.id   6cfd7fe24d9528f0b54cf16ae2bd759e
#
_cell.length_a   1.000
_cell.length_b   1.000
_cell.length_c   1.000
_cell.angle_alpha   90.00
_cell.angle_beta   90.00
_cell.angle_gamma   90.00
#
_symmetry.space_group_name_H-M   'P 1'
#
loop_
_entity.id
_entity.type
_entity.pdbx_description
1 polymer ?
#
loop_
_entity_poly.entity_id
_entity_poly.type
_entity_poly.pdbx_seq_one_letter_code
_entity_poly.pdbx_strand_id
1 'polypeptide(L)'
;MHYKLLNEFSLRAKLILGIYLASSLVRLQAEEITCRAWQTTDLQAKDLRFGTIQIEAGNVFNPNLPEENQWYHQFTNQLHLKTQDKVIAKSLLFKTSDPFDFSLLAESERLLRARKHLKDAQIRIQQICGKQVNLRVITTDNWTLAPALSFGRSGGNNSKSISLEEHNLLGLGKELSLSFKQDAERNQTKLTYNDPQVLGTRYHLLLGLQNNSDGKGHQFSIGFPFYKLAEQRAWGLESLALRQEVSHYRDGEVTHKIGVDTKQASIFYGWAKNKTPQLTERYRLGWQQESRSYFPTQSTPAIQPESKQAYPWLSVMNCLKIIILNVKTSKRWGVPKILRWGSSF
;
A
#
# COMPACT_ATOMS: atom_id res chain seq x y z
N MET A 1 -35.75 22.59 73.76
CA MET A 1 -35.67 22.66 72.28
C MET A 1 -34.23 22.91 71.75
N HIS A 2 -33.24 23.16 72.61
CA HIS A 2 -31.86 23.44 72.22
C HIS A 2 -30.93 22.24 72.09
N TYR A 3 -31.22 21.10 72.62
CA TYR A 3 -30.35 19.92 72.62
C TYR A 3 -30.35 19.12 71.30
N LYS A 4 -31.40 19.21 70.45
CA LYS A 4 -31.47 18.51 69.16
C LYS A 4 -30.65 19.17 68.06
N LEU A 5 -30.49 20.47 68.09
CA LEU A 5 -29.75 21.22 67.07
C LEU A 5 -28.22 21.05 67.16
N LEU A 6 -27.66 20.84 68.37
CA LEU A 6 -26.23 20.64 68.57
C LEU A 6 -25.77 19.24 68.11
N ASN A 7 -26.63 18.24 68.13
CA ASN A 7 -26.28 16.88 67.72
C ASN A 7 -26.27 16.73 66.18
N GLU A 8 -27.15 17.44 65.49
CA GLU A 8 -27.16 17.42 64.02
C GLU A 8 -25.97 18.17 63.41
N PHE A 9 -25.51 19.23 64.08
CA PHE A 9 -24.32 19.96 63.64
C PHE A 9 -23.04 19.12 63.79
N SER A 10 -22.91 18.34 64.87
CA SER A 10 -21.80 17.42 65.10
C SER A 10 -21.78 16.27 64.09
N LEU A 11 -22.94 15.74 63.66
CA LEU A 11 -23.05 14.65 62.72
C LEU A 11 -22.67 15.10 61.32
N ARG A 12 -23.11 16.28 60.89
CA ARG A 12 -22.77 16.90 59.58
C ARG A 12 -21.30 17.26 59.50
N ALA A 13 -20.71 17.80 60.56
CA ALA A 13 -19.26 18.10 60.63
C ALA A 13 -18.41 16.82 60.53
N LYS A 14 -18.81 15.71 61.18
CA LYS A 14 -18.13 14.42 61.08
C LYS A 14 -18.29 13.78 59.72
N LEU A 15 -19.44 13.95 59.02
CA LEU A 15 -19.65 13.46 57.67
C LEU A 15 -18.83 14.23 56.66
N ILE A 16 -18.72 15.56 56.78
CA ILE A 16 -17.91 16.41 55.91
C ILE A 16 -16.41 16.13 56.12
N LEU A 17 -15.98 15.93 57.38
CA LEU A 17 -14.59 15.57 57.68
C LEU A 17 -14.24 14.15 57.15
N GLY A 18 -15.20 13.21 57.22
CA GLY A 18 -15.06 11.87 56.66
C GLY A 18 -14.97 11.86 55.13
N ILE A 19 -15.71 12.72 54.44
CA ILE A 19 -15.62 12.89 52.97
C ILE A 19 -14.30 13.56 52.57
N TYR A 20 -13.82 14.55 53.34
CA TYR A 20 -12.51 15.20 53.10
C TYR A 20 -11.34 14.23 53.39
N LEU A 21 -11.40 13.39 54.39
CA LEU A 21 -10.39 12.34 54.62
C LEU A 21 -10.46 11.23 53.61
N ALA A 22 -11.63 10.84 53.13
CA ALA A 22 -11.76 9.86 52.03
C ALA A 22 -11.25 10.42 50.66
N SER A 23 -11.45 11.72 50.39
CA SER A 23 -10.93 12.35 49.19
C SER A 23 -9.41 12.60 49.23
N SER A 24 -8.81 12.66 50.41
CA SER A 24 -7.34 12.79 50.55
C SER A 24 -6.62 11.44 50.49
N LEU A 25 -7.32 10.32 50.71
CA LEU A 25 -6.75 8.96 50.57
C LEU A 25 -6.83 8.40 49.13
N VAL A 26 -7.63 8.99 48.25
CA VAL A 26 -7.61 8.72 46.81
C VAL A 26 -6.68 9.74 46.10
N ARG A 27 -5.51 10.01 46.64
CA ARG A 27 -4.36 10.33 45.80
C ARG A 27 -3.95 8.99 45.19
N LEU A 28 -4.56 8.67 44.04
CA LEU A 28 -3.93 7.78 43.09
C LEU A 28 -2.47 8.26 42.99
N GLN A 29 -1.54 7.44 43.47
CA GLN A 29 -0.18 7.55 43.09
C GLN A 29 -0.19 7.42 41.56
N ALA A 30 -0.22 8.54 40.84
CA ALA A 30 0.16 8.57 39.46
C ALA A 30 1.62 8.11 39.49
N GLU A 31 1.80 6.82 39.23
CA GLU A 31 3.13 6.22 39.05
C GLU A 31 3.80 7.13 38.01
N GLU A 32 4.82 7.85 38.45
CA GLU A 32 5.54 8.79 37.58
C GLU A 32 6.18 7.93 36.49
N ILE A 33 5.54 7.90 35.33
CA ILE A 33 5.99 7.08 34.20
C ILE A 33 7.34 7.64 33.76
N THR A 34 8.42 7.06 34.29
CA THR A 34 9.78 7.43 33.91
C THR A 34 10.07 6.97 32.49
N CYS A 35 10.52 7.89 31.65
CA CYS A 35 10.95 7.61 30.29
C CYS A 35 12.47 7.48 30.23
N ARG A 36 12.97 6.48 29.53
CA ARG A 36 14.40 6.24 29.31
C ARG A 36 14.73 5.96 27.85
N ALA A 37 15.98 6.14 27.47
CA ALA A 37 16.44 5.77 26.14
C ALA A 37 16.35 4.26 25.91
N TRP A 38 16.08 3.87 24.66
CA TRP A 38 16.10 2.49 24.21
C TRP A 38 17.50 1.89 24.27
N GLN A 39 17.60 0.64 24.75
CA GLN A 39 18.83 -0.15 24.76
C GLN A 39 18.61 -1.50 24.06
N THR A 40 19.66 -2.09 23.48
CA THR A 40 19.57 -3.39 22.80
C THR A 40 19.14 -4.53 23.73
N THR A 41 19.39 -4.42 25.03
CA THR A 41 18.90 -5.35 26.05
C THR A 41 17.38 -5.40 26.15
N ASP A 42 16.71 -4.33 25.74
CA ASP A 42 15.25 -4.24 25.77
C ASP A 42 14.55 -5.18 24.76
N LEU A 43 15.29 -5.69 23.78
CA LEU A 43 14.79 -6.72 22.85
C LEU A 43 14.33 -8.00 23.56
N GLN A 44 14.87 -8.29 24.74
CA GLN A 44 14.51 -9.45 25.55
C GLN A 44 13.42 -9.17 26.60
N ALA A 45 13.03 -7.90 26.75
CA ALA A 45 11.99 -7.52 27.71
C ALA A 45 10.63 -8.06 27.25
N LYS A 46 10.05 -8.90 28.10
CA LYS A 46 8.68 -9.39 27.94
C LYS A 46 7.71 -8.28 28.38
N ASP A 47 6.51 -8.24 27.80
CA ASP A 47 5.41 -7.32 28.13
C ASP A 47 5.56 -5.86 27.67
N LEU A 48 6.50 -5.54 26.80
CA LEU A 48 6.51 -4.25 26.12
C LEU A 48 5.34 -4.13 25.13
N ARG A 49 4.80 -2.91 25.02
CA ARG A 49 3.74 -2.56 24.07
C ARG A 49 4.14 -1.35 23.23
N PHE A 50 3.58 -1.25 22.05
CA PHE A 50 3.69 -0.04 21.24
C PHE A 50 3.00 1.13 21.96
N GLY A 51 3.77 2.19 22.22
CA GLY A 51 3.32 3.43 22.82
C GLY A 51 2.82 4.43 21.78
N THR A 52 3.18 5.70 21.98
CA THR A 52 2.84 6.78 21.03
C THR A 52 3.62 6.60 19.73
N ILE A 53 2.91 6.74 18.61
CA ILE A 53 3.47 6.69 17.25
C ILE A 53 3.38 8.09 16.67
N GLN A 54 4.51 8.79 16.63
CA GLN A 54 4.62 10.11 16.01
C GLN A 54 4.96 9.94 14.52
N ILE A 55 4.15 10.50 13.63
CA ILE A 55 4.35 10.43 12.19
C ILE A 55 4.87 11.79 11.70
N GLU A 56 5.97 11.76 10.96
CA GLU A 56 6.59 12.92 10.34
C GLU A 56 6.66 12.67 8.82
N ALA A 57 5.60 13.02 8.11
CA ALA A 57 5.60 12.98 6.67
C ALA A 57 6.42 14.15 6.12
N GLY A 58 7.49 13.85 5.38
CA GLY A 58 8.34 14.83 4.70
C GLY A 58 7.87 15.12 3.28
N ASN A 59 8.31 16.27 2.74
CA ASN A 59 8.13 16.62 1.34
C ASN A 59 9.10 15.84 0.42
N VAL A 60 9.00 16.08 -0.88
CA VAL A 60 9.93 15.52 -1.90
C VAL A 60 11.36 15.99 -1.66
N PHE A 61 11.54 17.27 -1.37
CA PHE A 61 12.81 17.90 -1.05
C PHE A 61 12.80 18.46 0.37
N ASN A 62 13.91 18.34 1.08
CA ASN A 62 14.08 18.86 2.42
C ASN A 62 14.56 20.32 2.37
N PRO A 63 13.75 21.31 2.73
CA PRO A 63 14.14 22.72 2.66
C PRO A 63 15.25 23.11 3.65
N ASN A 64 15.56 22.26 4.63
CA ASN A 64 16.65 22.49 5.60
C ASN A 64 18.02 22.08 5.06
N LEU A 65 18.08 21.41 3.89
CA LEU A 65 19.33 21.05 3.22
C LEU A 65 19.62 22.09 2.13
N PRO A 66 20.76 22.79 2.16
CA PRO A 66 21.09 23.81 1.17
C PRO A 66 21.04 23.30 -0.28
N GLU A 67 21.46 22.06 -0.51
CA GLU A 67 21.43 21.38 -1.80
C GLU A 67 20.00 21.06 -2.30
N GLU A 68 19.04 20.95 -1.40
CA GLU A 68 17.62 20.67 -1.71
C GLU A 68 16.71 21.89 -1.52
N ASN A 69 17.28 23.11 -1.35
CA ASN A 69 16.53 24.35 -1.10
C ASN A 69 16.63 25.37 -2.26
N GLN A 70 16.86 24.92 -3.49
CA GLN A 70 16.81 25.78 -4.66
C GLN A 70 15.35 26.14 -5.01
N TRP A 71 15.16 27.24 -5.77
CA TRP A 71 13.83 27.74 -6.12
C TRP A 71 12.94 26.66 -6.79
N TYR A 72 13.50 25.83 -7.64
CA TYR A 72 12.75 24.74 -8.32
C TYR A 72 12.39 23.59 -7.36
N HIS A 73 13.17 23.31 -6.33
CA HIS A 73 12.83 22.37 -5.27
C HIS A 73 11.64 22.88 -4.44
N GLN A 74 11.66 24.17 -4.10
CA GLN A 74 10.55 24.81 -3.38
C GLN A 74 9.27 24.81 -4.22
N PHE A 75 9.38 25.16 -5.51
CA PHE A 75 8.25 25.09 -6.44
C PHE A 75 7.69 23.66 -6.56
N THR A 76 8.55 22.65 -6.64
CA THR A 76 8.15 21.24 -6.64
C THR A 76 7.38 20.89 -5.36
N ASN A 77 7.90 21.28 -4.19
CA ASN A 77 7.23 21.05 -2.91
C ASN A 77 5.86 21.77 -2.80
N GLN A 78 5.70 22.92 -3.43
CA GLN A 78 4.42 23.66 -3.46
C GLN A 78 3.36 22.97 -4.33
N LEU A 79 3.80 22.35 -5.44
CA LEU A 79 2.90 21.60 -6.33
C LEU A 79 2.58 20.21 -5.81
N HIS A 80 3.44 19.65 -4.95
CA HIS A 80 3.29 18.31 -4.42
C HIS A 80 2.22 18.25 -3.32
N LEU A 81 1.28 17.30 -3.46
CA LEU A 81 0.33 16.98 -2.40
C LEU A 81 0.94 15.92 -1.47
N LYS A 82 1.42 16.40 -0.32
CA LYS A 82 2.07 15.55 0.67
C LYS A 82 1.19 14.38 1.12
N THR A 83 1.82 13.22 1.32
CA THR A 83 1.15 12.03 1.85
C THR A 83 0.56 12.32 3.23
N GLN A 84 -0.72 12.00 3.40
CA GLN A 84 -1.43 12.23 4.66
C GLN A 84 -0.95 11.25 5.73
N ASP A 85 -0.73 11.73 6.96
CA ASP A 85 -0.26 10.92 8.10
C ASP A 85 -1.13 9.68 8.34
N LYS A 86 -2.45 9.80 8.13
CA LYS A 86 -3.37 8.67 8.25
C LYS A 86 -3.11 7.54 7.26
N VAL A 87 -2.54 7.84 6.08
CA VAL A 87 -2.18 6.84 5.06
C VAL A 87 -0.95 6.06 5.52
N ILE A 88 0.03 6.78 6.09
CA ILE A 88 1.23 6.19 6.68
C ILE A 88 0.84 5.33 7.87
N ALA A 89 0.04 5.86 8.82
CA ALA A 89 -0.43 5.13 9.99
C ALA A 89 -1.13 3.82 9.63
N LYS A 90 -2.03 3.84 8.64
CA LYS A 90 -2.74 2.65 8.14
C LYS A 90 -1.83 1.65 7.43
N SER A 91 -0.64 2.06 7.00
CA SER A 91 0.35 1.18 6.38
C SER A 91 1.21 0.41 7.39
N LEU A 92 1.28 0.86 8.65
CA LEU A 92 1.99 0.18 9.72
C LEU A 92 1.34 -1.17 10.06
N LEU A 93 2.14 -2.14 10.47
CA LEU A 93 1.68 -3.48 10.87
C LEU A 93 1.31 -3.59 12.34
N PHE A 94 1.37 -2.49 13.08
CA PHE A 94 1.10 -2.39 14.51
C PHE A 94 0.34 -1.09 14.80
N LYS A 95 -0.31 -1.07 15.96
CA LYS A 95 -1.01 0.09 16.52
C LYS A 95 -0.55 0.32 17.95
N THR A 96 -0.87 1.50 18.50
CA THR A 96 -0.71 1.78 19.93
C THR A 96 -1.41 0.70 20.76
N SER A 97 -0.75 0.27 21.83
CA SER A 97 -1.14 -0.80 22.76
C SER A 97 -1.04 -2.24 22.23
N ASP A 98 -0.68 -2.47 20.96
CA ASP A 98 -0.35 -3.82 20.51
C ASP A 98 0.92 -4.34 21.23
N PRO A 99 1.08 -5.67 21.39
CA PRO A 99 2.33 -6.24 21.89
C PRO A 99 3.51 -5.81 21.01
N PHE A 100 4.61 -5.40 21.65
CA PHE A 100 5.80 -4.96 20.92
C PHE A 100 6.51 -6.14 20.27
N ASP A 101 6.73 -6.03 18.97
CA ASP A 101 7.52 -6.96 18.17
C ASP A 101 8.45 -6.15 17.24
N PHE A 102 9.74 -6.23 17.50
CA PHE A 102 10.75 -5.52 16.72
C PHE A 102 10.72 -5.87 15.22
N SER A 103 10.34 -7.09 14.88
CA SER A 103 10.27 -7.52 13.47
C SER A 103 9.22 -6.75 12.67
N LEU A 104 8.17 -6.26 13.34
CA LEU A 104 7.12 -5.46 12.70
C LEU A 104 7.61 -4.07 12.27
N LEU A 105 8.64 -3.52 12.93
CA LEU A 105 9.24 -2.24 12.54
C LEU A 105 9.89 -2.36 11.16
N ALA A 106 10.83 -3.32 11.02
CA ALA A 106 11.55 -3.55 9.76
C ALA A 106 10.59 -3.91 8.61
N GLU A 107 9.59 -4.74 8.89
CA GLU A 107 8.59 -5.12 7.89
C GLU A 107 7.70 -3.93 7.51
N SER A 108 7.29 -3.09 8.46
CA SER A 108 6.53 -1.87 8.18
C SER A 108 7.35 -0.86 7.36
N GLU A 109 8.64 -0.68 7.67
CA GLU A 109 9.54 0.14 6.84
C GLU A 109 9.63 -0.39 5.41
N ARG A 110 9.80 -1.71 5.25
CA ARG A 110 9.85 -2.36 3.95
C ARG A 110 8.57 -2.12 3.15
N LEU A 111 7.41 -2.24 3.80
CA LEU A 111 6.10 -2.01 3.17
C LEU A 111 5.91 -0.53 2.79
N LEU A 112 6.34 0.39 3.62
CA LEU A 112 6.29 1.83 3.31
C LEU A 112 7.21 2.15 2.13
N ARG A 113 8.46 1.68 2.12
CA ARG A 113 9.42 1.89 1.01
C ARG A 113 8.98 1.23 -0.30
N ALA A 114 8.12 0.21 -0.25
CA ALA A 114 7.55 -0.41 -1.45
C ALA A 114 6.46 0.44 -2.11
N ARG A 115 5.99 1.52 -1.46
CA ARG A 115 5.00 2.44 -2.03
C ARG A 115 5.67 3.40 -3.02
N LYS A 116 5.11 3.54 -4.22
CA LYS A 116 5.66 4.41 -5.27
C LYS A 116 5.71 5.89 -4.87
N HIS A 117 4.77 6.33 -4.02
CA HIS A 117 4.69 7.71 -3.54
C HIS A 117 5.66 8.04 -2.41
N LEU A 118 6.40 7.07 -1.87
CA LEU A 118 7.40 7.28 -0.85
C LEU A 118 8.81 7.00 -1.41
N LYS A 119 9.73 7.95 -1.20
CA LYS A 119 11.15 7.84 -1.53
C LYS A 119 11.90 7.04 -0.46
N ASP A 120 11.58 7.30 0.81
CA ASP A 120 12.15 6.60 1.97
C ASP A 120 11.17 6.56 3.14
N ALA A 121 11.38 5.60 4.03
CA ALA A 121 10.66 5.48 5.29
C ALA A 121 11.58 4.87 6.34
N GLN A 122 11.58 5.45 7.54
CA GLN A 122 12.36 5.00 8.70
C GLN A 122 11.47 4.99 9.94
N ILE A 123 11.58 3.93 10.74
CA ILE A 123 10.90 3.83 12.03
C ILE A 123 11.95 3.79 13.12
N ARG A 124 11.96 4.82 13.96
CA ARG A 124 12.95 4.96 15.05
C ARG A 124 12.27 4.83 16.40
N ILE A 125 12.87 4.05 17.28
CA ILE A 125 12.47 4.02 18.69
C ILE A 125 13.02 5.29 19.32
N GLN A 126 12.14 6.10 19.94
CA GLN A 126 12.52 7.32 20.64
C GLN A 126 12.91 7.03 22.09
N GLN A 127 11.99 6.41 22.82
CA GLN A 127 12.15 6.15 24.25
C GLN A 127 11.18 5.06 24.72
N ILE A 128 11.46 4.52 25.89
CA ILE A 128 10.54 3.64 26.62
C ILE A 128 10.02 4.40 27.83
N CYS A 129 8.70 4.48 27.95
CA CYS A 129 8.01 5.06 29.10
C CYS A 129 7.22 3.96 29.81
N GLY A 130 7.72 3.51 30.97
CA GLY A 130 7.20 2.32 31.62
C GLY A 130 7.31 1.08 30.72
N LYS A 131 6.17 0.51 30.30
CA LYS A 131 6.10 -0.62 29.35
C LYS A 131 5.81 -0.20 27.91
N GLN A 132 5.74 1.09 27.61
CA GLN A 132 5.40 1.61 26.30
C GLN A 132 6.63 2.04 25.51
N VAL A 133 6.76 1.52 24.28
CA VAL A 133 7.82 1.87 23.33
C VAL A 133 7.31 2.94 22.39
N ASN A 134 7.76 4.18 22.58
CA ASN A 134 7.37 5.31 21.75
C ASN A 134 8.19 5.36 20.46
N LEU A 135 7.52 5.57 19.35
CA LEU A 135 8.10 5.49 18.02
C LEU A 135 7.97 6.82 17.27
N ARG A 136 8.94 7.05 16.39
CA ARG A 136 8.89 8.09 15.37
C ARG A 136 8.96 7.42 13.99
N VAL A 137 7.96 7.65 13.16
CA VAL A 137 7.90 7.21 11.76
C VAL A 137 8.20 8.41 10.89
N ILE A 138 9.32 8.39 10.20
CA ILE A 138 9.80 9.46 9.32
C ILE A 138 9.66 8.95 7.90
N THR A 139 8.93 9.67 7.06
CA THR A 139 8.83 9.35 5.62
C THR A 139 9.27 10.54 4.79
N THR A 140 9.77 10.27 3.60
CA THR A 140 10.07 11.28 2.58
C THR A 140 9.26 10.91 1.36
N ASP A 141 8.46 11.85 0.86
CA ASP A 141 7.67 11.63 -0.33
C ASP A 141 8.54 11.58 -1.58
N ASN A 142 8.05 10.90 -2.59
CA ASN A 142 8.60 10.92 -3.94
C ASN A 142 7.80 11.92 -4.78
N TRP A 143 8.36 12.38 -5.88
CA TRP A 143 7.58 13.06 -6.92
C TRP A 143 6.61 12.07 -7.56
N THR A 144 5.31 12.36 -7.52
CA THR A 144 4.26 11.37 -7.83
C THR A 144 3.59 11.58 -9.18
N LEU A 145 3.69 12.80 -9.74
CA LEU A 145 3.13 13.10 -11.04
C LEU A 145 4.16 12.79 -12.15
N ALA A 146 3.91 11.75 -12.94
CA ALA A 146 4.83 11.26 -13.96
C ALA A 146 4.23 11.37 -15.37
N PRO A 147 4.50 12.45 -16.11
CA PRO A 147 4.21 12.50 -17.54
C PRO A 147 5.21 11.62 -18.30
N ALA A 148 4.73 10.92 -19.33
CA ALA A 148 5.58 10.14 -20.21
C ALA A 148 5.16 10.32 -21.68
N LEU A 149 6.15 10.40 -22.54
CA LEU A 149 6.00 10.45 -23.99
C LEU A 149 6.80 9.30 -24.60
N SER A 150 6.21 8.61 -25.56
CA SER A 150 6.88 7.53 -26.26
C SER A 150 6.61 7.62 -27.77
N PHE A 151 7.64 7.40 -28.54
CA PHE A 151 7.60 7.33 -29.98
C PHE A 151 8.32 6.05 -30.41
N GLY A 152 7.73 5.31 -31.31
CA GLY A 152 8.29 4.09 -31.85
C GLY A 152 8.01 3.94 -33.34
N ARG A 153 8.83 3.16 -34.02
CA ARG A 153 8.62 2.75 -35.42
C ARG A 153 8.99 1.28 -35.55
N SER A 154 8.05 0.50 -36.10
CA SER A 154 8.27 -0.92 -36.36
C SER A 154 7.54 -1.32 -37.62
N GLY A 155 8.19 -2.08 -38.53
CA GLY A 155 7.60 -2.54 -39.77
C GLY A 155 7.04 -1.43 -40.67
N GLY A 156 7.70 -0.24 -40.69
CA GLY A 156 7.18 0.90 -41.44
C GLY A 156 6.10 1.74 -40.77
N ASN A 157 5.48 1.25 -39.69
CA ASN A 157 4.42 1.92 -38.94
C ASN A 157 4.97 2.70 -37.75
N ASN A 158 4.40 3.89 -37.54
CA ASN A 158 4.73 4.74 -36.40
C ASN A 158 3.77 4.48 -35.24
N SER A 159 4.30 4.50 -34.02
CA SER A 159 3.50 4.52 -32.79
C SER A 159 3.86 5.73 -31.97
N LYS A 160 2.87 6.30 -31.28
CA LYS A 160 3.06 7.38 -30.30
C LYS A 160 2.17 7.18 -29.11
N SER A 161 2.66 7.54 -27.94
CA SER A 161 1.84 7.56 -26.75
C SER A 161 2.19 8.74 -25.86
N ILE A 162 1.18 9.22 -25.15
CA ILE A 162 1.31 10.16 -24.04
C ILE A 162 0.58 9.57 -22.86
N SER A 163 1.20 9.62 -21.68
CA SER A 163 0.55 9.22 -20.43
C SER A 163 0.85 10.20 -19.33
N LEU A 164 -0.07 10.26 -18.38
CA LEU A 164 0.05 11.00 -17.14
C LEU A 164 -0.34 10.06 -16.01
N GLU A 165 0.59 9.83 -15.09
CA GLU A 165 0.38 8.98 -13.92
C GLU A 165 0.53 9.82 -12.66
N GLU A 166 -0.43 9.73 -11.73
CA GLU A 166 -0.36 10.27 -10.39
C GLU A 166 -0.35 9.09 -9.41
N HIS A 167 0.73 8.97 -8.62
CA HIS A 167 0.90 7.85 -7.68
C HIS A 167 0.47 8.16 -6.24
N ASN A 168 0.02 9.40 -5.98
CA ASN A 168 -0.42 9.85 -4.66
C ASN A 168 -1.67 10.74 -4.72
N LEU A 169 -2.65 10.33 -5.47
CA LEU A 169 -3.87 11.11 -5.70
C LEU A 169 -4.41 11.70 -4.38
N LEU A 170 -4.44 13.03 -4.29
CA LEU A 170 -4.88 13.80 -3.12
C LEU A 170 -4.12 13.48 -1.82
N GLY A 171 -2.88 12.99 -1.90
CA GLY A 171 -2.11 12.58 -0.72
C GLY A 171 -2.61 11.29 -0.07
N LEU A 172 -3.43 10.50 -0.77
CA LEU A 172 -4.08 9.29 -0.24
C LEU A 172 -3.35 7.99 -0.58
N GLY A 173 -2.20 8.04 -1.25
CA GLY A 173 -1.45 6.86 -1.70
C GLY A 173 -2.19 6.01 -2.73
N LYS A 174 -3.11 6.63 -3.47
CA LYS A 174 -3.87 6.01 -4.57
C LYS A 174 -3.28 6.44 -5.90
N GLU A 175 -3.39 5.57 -6.90
CA GLU A 175 -2.80 5.82 -8.21
C GLU A 175 -3.92 6.07 -9.25
N LEU A 176 -3.71 7.06 -10.10
CA LEU A 176 -4.55 7.34 -11.26
C LEU A 176 -3.65 7.48 -12.49
N SER A 177 -3.96 6.76 -13.55
CA SER A 177 -3.21 6.82 -14.81
C SER A 177 -4.17 7.06 -15.97
N LEU A 178 -3.84 8.05 -16.80
CA LEU A 178 -4.51 8.33 -18.07
C LEU A 178 -3.48 8.21 -19.18
N SER A 179 -3.78 7.41 -20.19
CA SER A 179 -2.90 7.24 -21.35
C SER A 179 -3.67 7.29 -22.66
N PHE A 180 -3.02 7.91 -23.65
CA PHE A 180 -3.45 7.94 -25.04
C PHE A 180 -2.35 7.29 -25.88
N LYS A 181 -2.70 6.30 -26.65
CA LYS A 181 -1.78 5.59 -27.53
C LYS A 181 -2.39 5.56 -28.95
N GLN A 182 -1.54 5.79 -29.93
CA GLN A 182 -1.86 5.58 -31.33
C GLN A 182 -0.80 4.69 -31.94
N ASP A 183 -1.21 3.64 -32.61
CA ASP A 183 -0.34 2.75 -33.38
C ASP A 183 -1.04 2.33 -34.70
N ALA A 184 -0.44 1.39 -35.42
CA ALA A 184 -1.00 0.89 -36.70
C ALA A 184 -2.37 0.20 -36.53
N GLU A 185 -2.64 -0.34 -35.35
CA GLU A 185 -3.86 -1.08 -35.09
C GLU A 185 -5.00 -0.16 -34.68
N ARG A 186 -4.72 0.78 -33.75
CA ARG A 186 -5.77 1.58 -33.13
C ARG A 186 -5.32 2.85 -32.45
N ASN A 187 -6.29 3.73 -32.21
CA ASN A 187 -6.21 4.78 -31.19
C ASN A 187 -6.82 4.24 -29.91
N GLN A 188 -6.12 4.39 -28.80
CA GLN A 188 -6.53 3.89 -27.50
C GLN A 188 -6.47 4.99 -26.45
N THR A 189 -7.53 5.11 -25.66
CA THR A 189 -7.54 5.89 -24.41
C THR A 189 -7.76 4.91 -23.27
N LYS A 190 -6.88 4.93 -22.27
CA LYS A 190 -6.99 4.06 -21.09
C LYS A 190 -6.94 4.90 -19.82
N LEU A 191 -7.90 4.68 -18.92
CA LEU A 191 -7.95 5.23 -17.56
C LEU A 191 -7.81 4.07 -16.58
N THR A 192 -6.88 4.18 -15.63
CA THR A 192 -6.68 3.17 -14.59
C THR A 192 -6.67 3.83 -13.22
N TYR A 193 -7.41 3.28 -12.28
CA TYR A 193 -7.42 3.66 -10.87
C TYR A 193 -6.98 2.47 -10.03
N ASN A 194 -6.01 2.70 -9.14
CA ASN A 194 -5.45 1.68 -8.25
C ASN A 194 -5.48 2.17 -6.80
N ASP A 195 -6.21 1.47 -5.94
CA ASP A 195 -6.30 1.75 -4.51
C ASP A 195 -5.75 0.56 -3.71
N PRO A 196 -4.53 0.65 -3.21
CA PRO A 196 -3.91 -0.44 -2.45
C PRO A 196 -4.42 -0.55 -1.00
N GLN A 197 -5.32 0.37 -0.56
CA GLN A 197 -5.83 0.44 0.80
C GLN A 197 -7.27 0.94 0.82
N VAL A 198 -8.18 0.23 0.16
CA VAL A 198 -9.59 0.61 0.06
C VAL A 198 -10.16 0.93 1.45
N LEU A 199 -10.70 2.13 1.61
CA LEU A 199 -11.22 2.66 2.88
C LEU A 199 -10.22 2.54 4.05
N GLY A 200 -8.91 2.47 3.74
CA GLY A 200 -7.83 2.33 4.73
C GLY A 200 -7.72 0.93 5.34
N THR A 201 -8.27 -0.06 4.68
CA THR A 201 -8.09 -1.49 4.98
C THR A 201 -6.89 -2.05 4.22
N ARG A 202 -6.73 -3.37 4.20
CA ARG A 202 -5.72 -4.08 3.41
C ARG A 202 -6.28 -4.63 2.09
N TYR A 203 -7.49 -4.26 1.73
CA TYR A 203 -8.05 -4.59 0.43
C TYR A 203 -7.42 -3.74 -0.66
N HIS A 204 -7.15 -4.39 -1.79
CA HIS A 204 -6.66 -3.77 -3.00
C HIS A 204 -7.77 -3.72 -4.04
N LEU A 205 -7.93 -2.58 -4.72
CA LEU A 205 -8.89 -2.38 -5.80
C LEU A 205 -8.17 -1.82 -7.02
N LEU A 206 -8.39 -2.44 -8.18
CA LEU A 206 -7.97 -1.92 -9.47
C LEU A 206 -9.18 -1.80 -10.39
N LEU A 207 -9.36 -0.62 -10.98
CA LEU A 207 -10.35 -0.33 -11.99
C LEU A 207 -9.64 0.15 -13.25
N GLY A 208 -10.02 -0.40 -14.40
CA GLY A 208 -9.50 0.02 -15.69
C GLY A 208 -10.65 0.22 -16.69
N LEU A 209 -10.60 1.32 -17.41
CA LEU A 209 -11.50 1.61 -18.53
C LEU A 209 -10.65 1.87 -19.76
N GLN A 210 -11.04 1.31 -20.88
CA GLN A 210 -10.34 1.44 -22.15
C GLN A 210 -11.34 1.74 -23.26
N ASN A 211 -11.05 2.77 -24.04
CA ASN A 211 -11.80 3.14 -25.23
C ASN A 211 -10.85 3.14 -26.41
N ASN A 212 -11.11 2.27 -27.36
CA ASN A 212 -10.35 2.09 -28.59
C ASN A 212 -11.15 2.59 -29.78
N SER A 213 -10.48 2.95 -30.87
CA SER A 213 -11.15 3.26 -32.15
C SER A 213 -11.98 2.10 -32.71
N ASP A 214 -11.66 0.87 -32.31
CA ASP A 214 -12.24 -0.40 -32.77
C ASP A 214 -12.99 -1.17 -31.66
N GLY A 215 -13.15 -0.57 -30.47
CA GLY A 215 -13.92 -1.19 -29.39
C GLY A 215 -13.66 -0.61 -28.01
N LYS A 216 -14.09 -1.34 -27.00
CA LYS A 216 -14.03 -0.89 -25.60
C LYS A 216 -13.61 -2.02 -24.68
N GLY A 217 -13.03 -1.66 -23.55
CA GLY A 217 -12.67 -2.63 -22.52
C GLY A 217 -12.84 -2.08 -21.11
N HIS A 218 -12.96 -2.99 -20.15
CA HIS A 218 -12.88 -2.69 -18.74
C HIS A 218 -12.18 -3.80 -17.99
N GLN A 219 -11.52 -3.42 -16.91
CA GLN A 219 -10.84 -4.31 -15.97
C GLN A 219 -11.28 -3.98 -14.56
N PHE A 220 -11.52 -5.01 -13.78
CA PHE A 220 -11.85 -4.92 -12.37
C PHE A 220 -11.04 -5.97 -11.62
N SER A 221 -10.42 -5.59 -10.50
CA SER A 221 -9.79 -6.52 -9.57
C SER A 221 -10.01 -6.03 -8.16
N ILE A 222 -10.45 -6.90 -7.27
CA ILE A 222 -10.55 -6.64 -5.84
C ILE A 222 -10.04 -7.86 -5.07
N GLY A 223 -9.31 -7.63 -3.99
CA GLY A 223 -8.83 -8.74 -3.18
C GLY A 223 -8.08 -8.30 -1.93
N PHE A 224 -7.71 -9.30 -1.16
CA PHE A 224 -6.85 -9.20 0.00
C PHE A 224 -5.55 -9.94 -0.30
N PRO A 225 -4.47 -9.24 -0.67
CA PRO A 225 -3.21 -9.87 -1.07
C PRO A 225 -2.42 -10.37 0.15
N PHE A 226 -1.40 -11.18 -0.07
CA PHE A 226 -0.35 -11.44 0.92
C PHE A 226 0.49 -10.17 1.13
N TYR A 227 -0.05 -9.17 1.82
CA TYR A 227 0.57 -7.84 1.95
C TYR A 227 1.80 -7.81 2.87
N LYS A 228 1.94 -8.75 3.81
CA LYS A 228 3.10 -8.90 4.70
C LYS A 228 3.67 -10.31 4.63
N LEU A 229 4.92 -10.50 5.06
CA LEU A 229 5.58 -11.82 5.02
C LEU A 229 4.83 -12.86 5.85
N ALA A 230 4.34 -12.48 7.03
CA ALA A 230 3.59 -13.35 7.93
C ALA A 230 2.10 -13.50 7.58
N GLU A 231 1.63 -12.96 6.44
CA GLU A 231 0.23 -13.08 6.05
C GLU A 231 -0.12 -14.52 5.71
N GLN A 232 -1.18 -15.03 6.35
CA GLN A 232 -1.56 -16.43 6.24
C GLN A 232 -2.61 -16.69 5.16
N ARG A 233 -3.36 -15.67 4.76
CA ARG A 233 -4.49 -15.80 3.83
C ARG A 233 -4.46 -14.70 2.80
N ALA A 234 -4.92 -15.03 1.60
CA ALA A 234 -5.16 -14.08 0.53
C ALA A 234 -6.36 -14.53 -0.28
N TRP A 235 -7.02 -13.60 -0.96
CA TRP A 235 -8.05 -13.92 -1.93
C TRP A 235 -8.15 -12.78 -2.96
N GLY A 236 -8.70 -13.09 -4.11
CA GLY A 236 -8.93 -12.09 -5.14
C GLY A 236 -10.01 -12.53 -6.11
N LEU A 237 -10.67 -11.53 -6.65
CA LEU A 237 -11.62 -11.62 -7.75
C LEU A 237 -11.13 -10.66 -8.84
N GLU A 238 -11.06 -11.14 -10.07
CA GLU A 238 -10.64 -10.37 -11.23
C GLU A 238 -11.62 -10.57 -12.38
N SER A 239 -11.85 -9.51 -13.14
CA SER A 239 -12.66 -9.53 -14.35
C SER A 239 -12.05 -8.61 -15.39
N LEU A 240 -12.02 -9.09 -16.64
CA LEU A 240 -11.60 -8.34 -17.82
C LEU A 240 -12.62 -8.57 -18.92
N ALA A 241 -13.05 -7.50 -19.56
CA ALA A 241 -13.76 -7.59 -20.82
C ALA A 241 -13.12 -6.61 -21.81
N LEU A 242 -12.87 -7.10 -23.03
CA LEU A 242 -12.23 -6.33 -24.07
C LEU A 242 -12.82 -6.71 -25.42
N ARG A 243 -13.40 -5.73 -26.09
CA ARG A 243 -13.88 -5.81 -27.47
C ARG A 243 -12.94 -5.02 -28.35
N GLN A 244 -12.40 -5.65 -29.41
CA GLN A 244 -11.48 -5.02 -30.36
C GLN A 244 -11.42 -5.79 -31.66
N GLU A 245 -10.84 -5.18 -32.71
CA GLU A 245 -10.49 -5.84 -33.94
C GLU A 245 -9.04 -6.32 -33.89
N VAL A 246 -8.78 -7.49 -34.45
CA VAL A 246 -7.42 -8.08 -34.59
C VAL A 246 -7.12 -8.16 -36.08
N SER A 247 -6.04 -7.51 -36.51
CA SER A 247 -5.58 -7.50 -37.89
C SER A 247 -4.77 -8.76 -38.21
N HIS A 248 -5.05 -9.37 -39.34
CA HIS A 248 -4.24 -10.44 -39.92
C HIS A 248 -3.39 -9.87 -41.03
N TYR A 249 -2.09 -10.12 -40.96
CA TYR A 249 -1.11 -9.61 -41.92
C TYR A 249 -0.60 -10.70 -42.83
N ARG A 250 -0.42 -10.37 -44.11
CA ARG A 250 0.34 -11.14 -45.10
C ARG A 250 1.23 -10.19 -45.86
N ASP A 251 2.53 -10.51 -45.93
CA ASP A 251 3.54 -9.71 -46.66
C ASP A 251 3.58 -8.23 -46.19
N GLY A 252 3.30 -7.97 -44.91
CA GLY A 252 3.28 -6.63 -44.29
C GLY A 252 1.98 -5.86 -44.46
N GLU A 253 1.01 -6.38 -45.23
CA GLU A 253 -0.28 -5.74 -45.43
C GLU A 253 -1.42 -6.42 -44.65
N VAL A 254 -2.39 -5.63 -44.18
CA VAL A 254 -3.59 -6.15 -43.52
C VAL A 254 -4.50 -6.80 -44.55
N THR A 255 -4.63 -8.11 -44.48
CA THR A 255 -5.51 -8.87 -45.40
C THR A 255 -6.95 -8.85 -44.95
N HIS A 256 -7.20 -8.99 -43.67
CA HIS A 256 -8.53 -8.93 -43.07
C HIS A 256 -8.43 -8.63 -41.55
N LYS A 257 -9.53 -8.21 -40.97
CA LYS A 257 -9.69 -7.97 -39.55
C LYS A 257 -10.79 -8.85 -39.00
N ILE A 258 -10.56 -9.39 -37.81
CA ILE A 258 -11.56 -10.19 -37.11
C ILE A 258 -11.93 -9.44 -35.82
N GLY A 259 -13.22 -9.22 -35.61
CA GLY A 259 -13.73 -8.67 -34.37
C GLY A 259 -13.70 -9.73 -33.26
N VAL A 260 -13.06 -9.42 -32.12
CA VAL A 260 -12.90 -10.32 -30.98
C VAL A 260 -13.46 -9.66 -29.73
N ASP A 261 -14.36 -10.36 -29.04
CA ASP A 261 -14.89 -10.00 -27.74
C ASP A 261 -14.35 -11.02 -26.72
N THR A 262 -13.40 -10.60 -25.91
CA THR A 262 -12.76 -11.43 -24.87
C THR A 262 -13.35 -11.08 -23.52
N LYS A 263 -13.79 -12.08 -22.76
CA LYS A 263 -14.22 -11.95 -21.37
C LYS A 263 -13.47 -12.96 -20.51
N GLN A 264 -12.90 -12.47 -19.43
CA GLN A 264 -12.19 -13.30 -18.45
C GLN A 264 -12.72 -12.98 -17.06
N ALA A 265 -12.87 -13.99 -16.25
CA ALA A 265 -13.17 -13.87 -14.83
C ALA A 265 -12.34 -14.88 -14.06
N SER A 266 -11.76 -14.48 -12.96
CA SER A 266 -11.03 -15.38 -12.08
C SER A 266 -11.32 -15.08 -10.61
N ILE A 267 -11.27 -16.14 -9.81
CA ILE A 267 -11.33 -16.07 -8.36
C ILE A 267 -10.24 -16.97 -7.80
N PHE A 268 -9.59 -16.54 -6.74
CA PHE A 268 -8.64 -17.39 -6.03
C PHE A 268 -8.74 -17.24 -4.52
N TYR A 269 -8.33 -18.30 -3.83
CA TYR A 269 -8.02 -18.28 -2.41
C TYR A 269 -6.58 -18.75 -2.21
N GLY A 270 -5.85 -18.05 -1.33
CA GLY A 270 -4.48 -18.36 -1.02
C GLY A 270 -4.27 -18.62 0.47
N TRP A 271 -3.34 -19.49 0.78
CA TRP A 271 -2.88 -19.74 2.15
C TRP A 271 -1.36 -19.83 2.19
N ALA A 272 -0.79 -19.54 3.35
CA ALA A 272 0.63 -19.62 3.59
C ALA A 272 0.95 -20.68 4.63
N LYS A 273 2.10 -21.36 4.46
CA LYS A 273 2.66 -22.31 5.41
C LYS A 273 4.10 -21.94 5.71
N ASN A 274 4.39 -21.63 6.97
CA ASN A 274 5.76 -21.38 7.40
C ASN A 274 6.50 -22.72 7.52
N LYS A 275 7.55 -22.92 6.72
CA LYS A 275 8.44 -24.10 6.82
C LYS A 275 9.54 -23.88 7.85
N THR A 276 10.07 -22.66 7.88
CA THR A 276 11.07 -22.19 8.86
C THR A 276 10.74 -20.75 9.24
N PRO A 277 11.36 -20.19 10.28
CA PRO A 277 11.21 -18.75 10.59
C PRO A 277 11.56 -17.82 9.42
N GLN A 278 12.38 -18.30 8.48
CA GLN A 278 12.87 -17.55 7.31
C GLN A 278 12.12 -17.88 6.01
N LEU A 279 11.48 -19.05 5.92
CA LEU A 279 10.87 -19.55 4.69
C LEU A 279 9.37 -19.73 4.85
N THR A 280 8.61 -19.01 4.04
CA THR A 280 7.16 -19.16 3.92
C THR A 280 6.80 -19.64 2.53
N GLU A 281 6.05 -20.71 2.44
CA GLU A 281 5.43 -21.16 1.19
C GLU A 281 4.01 -20.60 1.09
N ARG A 282 3.68 -20.07 -0.07
CA ARG A 282 2.36 -19.54 -0.40
C ARG A 282 1.74 -20.38 -1.49
N TYR A 283 0.54 -20.78 -1.25
CA TYR A 283 -0.29 -21.55 -2.18
C TYR A 283 -1.47 -20.69 -2.59
N ARG A 284 -1.86 -20.76 -3.86
CA ARG A 284 -3.10 -20.17 -4.35
C ARG A 284 -3.81 -21.23 -5.18
N LEU A 285 -5.07 -21.46 -4.88
CA LEU A 285 -5.98 -22.25 -5.69
C LEU A 285 -7.03 -21.33 -6.27
N GLY A 286 -7.23 -21.40 -7.56
CA GLY A 286 -8.18 -20.53 -8.24
C GLY A 286 -8.97 -21.24 -9.32
N TRP A 287 -9.98 -20.54 -9.78
CA TRP A 287 -10.78 -20.91 -10.94
C TRP A 287 -10.75 -19.76 -11.92
N GLN A 288 -10.52 -20.05 -13.18
CA GLN A 288 -10.53 -19.08 -14.26
C GLN A 288 -11.50 -19.52 -15.33
N GLN A 289 -12.30 -18.57 -15.82
CA GLN A 289 -13.17 -18.72 -16.96
C GLN A 289 -12.76 -17.71 -18.02
N GLU A 290 -12.65 -18.13 -19.25
CA GLU A 290 -12.39 -17.31 -20.41
C GLU A 290 -13.42 -17.63 -21.49
N SER A 291 -13.93 -16.58 -22.13
CA SER A 291 -14.82 -16.67 -23.29
C SER A 291 -14.30 -15.74 -24.38
N ARG A 292 -14.19 -16.27 -25.59
CA ARG A 292 -13.91 -15.49 -26.80
C ARG A 292 -15.04 -15.70 -27.78
N SER A 293 -15.72 -14.64 -28.12
CA SER A 293 -16.67 -14.61 -29.20
C SER A 293 -16.19 -13.67 -30.30
N TYR A 294 -16.65 -13.91 -31.50
CA TYR A 294 -16.24 -13.19 -32.70
C TYR A 294 -17.40 -12.42 -33.28
N PHE A 295 -17.16 -11.23 -33.77
CA PHE A 295 -18.16 -10.39 -34.42
C PHE A 295 -17.69 -9.97 -35.80
N PRO A 296 -18.62 -9.75 -36.75
CA PRO A 296 -18.28 -9.35 -38.10
C PRO A 296 -17.65 -7.96 -38.15
N THR A 297 -16.69 -7.80 -39.06
CA THR A 297 -16.07 -6.53 -39.39
C THR A 297 -16.37 -6.19 -40.87
N GLN A 298 -15.93 -5.03 -41.33
CA GLN A 298 -16.08 -4.67 -42.74
C GLN A 298 -15.37 -5.64 -43.71
N SER A 299 -14.25 -6.24 -43.24
CA SER A 299 -13.42 -7.13 -44.06
C SER A 299 -13.68 -8.63 -43.83
N THR A 300 -14.44 -8.98 -42.79
CA THR A 300 -14.73 -10.38 -42.45
C THR A 300 -16.15 -10.55 -41.99
N PRO A 301 -17.06 -10.90 -42.92
CA PRO A 301 -18.47 -11.12 -42.60
C PRO A 301 -18.73 -12.45 -41.87
N ALA A 302 -17.87 -13.45 -42.06
CA ALA A 302 -18.03 -14.77 -41.46
C ALA A 302 -17.69 -14.74 -39.97
N ILE A 303 -18.59 -15.28 -39.15
CA ILE A 303 -18.44 -15.40 -37.68
C ILE A 303 -17.85 -16.75 -37.38
N GLN A 304 -16.74 -16.76 -36.61
CA GLN A 304 -16.17 -18.01 -36.08
C GLN A 304 -16.97 -18.47 -34.85
N PRO A 305 -16.91 -19.79 -34.50
CA PRO A 305 -17.60 -20.29 -33.34
C PRO A 305 -17.00 -19.71 -32.03
N GLU A 306 -17.88 -19.48 -31.06
CA GLU A 306 -17.49 -19.04 -29.73
C GLU A 306 -16.59 -20.11 -29.05
N SER A 307 -15.52 -19.67 -28.41
CA SER A 307 -14.67 -20.50 -27.58
C SER A 307 -14.91 -20.16 -26.12
N LYS A 308 -15.27 -21.17 -25.30
CA LYS A 308 -15.41 -21.05 -23.85
C LYS A 308 -14.48 -22.06 -23.17
N GLN A 309 -13.69 -21.58 -22.23
CA GLN A 309 -12.80 -22.40 -21.43
C GLN A 309 -12.99 -22.05 -19.96
N ALA A 310 -12.94 -23.07 -19.11
CA ALA A 310 -12.98 -22.89 -17.67
C ALA A 310 -12.08 -23.96 -17.04
N TYR A 311 -11.19 -23.55 -16.15
CA TYR A 311 -10.22 -24.45 -15.56
C TYR A 311 -9.79 -24.01 -14.16
N PRO A 312 -9.48 -24.97 -13.26
CA PRO A 312 -8.81 -24.68 -12.02
C PRO A 312 -7.32 -24.44 -12.29
N TRP A 313 -6.68 -23.64 -11.42
CA TRP A 313 -5.24 -23.46 -11.45
C TRP A 313 -4.66 -23.47 -10.03
N LEU A 314 -3.42 -23.91 -9.91
CA LEU A 314 -2.67 -23.93 -8.67
C LEU A 314 -1.35 -23.14 -8.87
N SER A 315 -1.03 -22.28 -7.92
CA SER A 315 0.24 -21.56 -7.87
C SER A 315 0.94 -21.83 -6.55
N VAL A 316 2.24 -22.07 -6.60
CA VAL A 316 3.10 -22.25 -5.43
C VAL A 316 4.25 -21.26 -5.52
N MET A 317 4.49 -20.52 -4.46
CA MET A 317 5.54 -19.52 -4.38
C MET A 317 6.31 -19.66 -3.06
N ASN A 318 7.63 -19.69 -3.15
CA ASN A 318 8.53 -19.69 -2.00
C ASN A 318 8.96 -18.26 -1.68
N CYS A 319 8.67 -17.78 -0.47
CA CYS A 319 9.07 -16.45 0.02
C CYS A 319 10.14 -16.60 1.09
N LEU A 320 11.34 -16.04 0.84
CA LEU A 320 12.44 -16.05 1.82
C LEU A 320 12.36 -14.77 2.67
N LYS A 321 12.32 -14.91 3.99
CA LYS A 321 12.39 -13.80 4.93
C LYS A 321 13.87 -13.49 5.20
N ILE A 322 14.43 -12.49 4.53
CA ILE A 322 15.77 -11.97 4.83
C ILE A 322 15.62 -10.95 5.95
N ILE A 323 16.00 -11.33 7.18
CA ILE A 323 16.08 -10.39 8.31
C ILE A 323 17.48 -9.77 8.25
N ILE A 324 17.57 -8.57 7.67
CA ILE A 324 18.79 -7.76 7.76
C ILE A 324 18.72 -7.02 9.10
N LEU A 325 19.35 -7.57 10.12
CA LEU A 325 19.63 -6.86 11.37
C LEU A 325 20.73 -5.83 11.11
N ASN A 326 20.39 -4.67 10.57
CA ASN A 326 21.29 -3.54 10.52
C ASN A 326 21.40 -2.91 11.91
N VAL A 327 22.25 -3.48 12.76
CA VAL A 327 22.78 -2.78 13.91
C VAL A 327 23.76 -1.75 13.36
N LYS A 328 23.29 -0.51 13.14
CA LYS A 328 24.17 0.61 12.83
C LYS A 328 25.00 0.95 14.07
N THR A 329 26.15 0.32 14.21
CA THR A 329 27.27 0.97 14.87
C THR A 329 27.74 2.09 13.94
N SER A 330 27.81 3.30 14.47
CA SER A 330 28.25 4.48 13.76
C SER A 330 29.70 4.33 13.27
N LYS A 331 29.91 3.85 12.07
CA LYS A 331 31.12 4.10 11.27
C LYS A 331 30.72 4.11 9.79
N ARG A 332 31.10 5.20 9.11
CA ARG A 332 30.96 5.42 7.66
C ARG A 332 31.44 4.20 6.89
N TRP A 333 30.52 3.54 6.18
CA TRP A 333 30.84 2.63 5.09
C TRP A 333 29.83 2.84 3.96
N GLY A 334 30.34 2.81 2.74
CA GLY A 334 29.59 3.12 1.52
C GLY A 334 28.38 2.22 1.29
N VAL A 335 27.43 2.77 0.55
CA VAL A 335 26.16 2.18 0.15
C VAL A 335 26.40 0.87 -0.62
N PRO A 336 25.93 -0.30 -0.19
CA PRO A 336 25.95 -1.49 -1.02
C PRO A 336 24.97 -1.32 -2.18
N LYS A 337 25.44 -1.56 -3.41
CA LYS A 337 24.58 -1.67 -4.58
C LYS A 337 23.56 -2.78 -4.36
N ILE A 338 22.29 -2.42 -4.20
CA ILE A 338 21.18 -3.37 -4.14
C ILE A 338 20.98 -3.91 -5.58
N LEU A 339 21.22 -5.20 -5.76
CA LEU A 339 20.81 -5.93 -6.95
C LEU A 339 19.28 -5.85 -7.08
N ARG A 340 18.81 -5.14 -8.09
CA ARG A 340 17.41 -5.14 -8.53
C ARG A 340 17.10 -6.52 -9.09
N TRP A 341 16.30 -7.30 -8.40
CA TRP A 341 15.57 -8.41 -9.02
C TRP A 341 14.33 -7.82 -9.69
N GLY A 342 14.32 -7.92 -11.01
CA GLY A 342 13.16 -7.55 -11.80
C GLY A 342 11.99 -8.46 -11.49
N SER A 343 10.89 -7.88 -11.05
CA SER A 343 9.58 -8.52 -11.12
C SER A 343 8.98 -8.18 -12.47
N SER A 344 9.11 -9.12 -13.42
CA SER A 344 8.24 -9.16 -14.59
C SER A 344 6.91 -9.77 -14.16
N PHE A 345 5.84 -8.97 -14.16
CA PHE A 345 4.46 -9.32 -14.43
C PHE A 345 3.81 -8.19 -15.23
#